data_bab39ba76b2f67b67428dff52ca89a43
#
_entry.id   bab39ba76b2f67b67428dff52ca89a43
#
_cell.length_a   1.000
_cell.length_b   1.000
_cell.length_c   1.000
_cell.angle_alpha   90.00
_cell.angle_beta   90.00
_cell.angle_gamma   90.00
#
_symmetry.space_group_name_H-M   'P 1'
#
loop_
_entity.id
_entity.type
_entity.pdbx_description
1 polymer ?
#
loop_
_entity_poly.entity_id
_entity_poly.type
_entity_poly.pdbx_seq_one_letter_code
_entity_poly.pdbx_strand_id
1 'polypeptide(L)'
;MNNIQLLKTEATIPYSISLLRKILMDTPGMDEWDETNKHEVIEKFPEEGGIIRVIEYLFIKFPLMMDNRDIVQEKKIWEEYNGNEHNCLIISKSIEHQSHPPQKKVIRGEMILSGIYLKENKIGQTDIYMINNVDLKIKTGADLVNKVAKKKPKEFIENLTKFCKKCYKK
;
A
#
# COMPACT_ATOMS: atom_id res chain seq x y z
N MET A 1 25.58 5.77 3.27
CA MET A 1 24.47 5.71 2.30
C MET A 1 23.55 4.58 2.74
N ASN A 2 22.30 4.86 3.10
CA ASN A 2 21.32 3.81 3.37
C ASN A 2 21.00 3.13 2.06
N ASN A 3 21.37 1.84 1.91
CA ASN A 3 20.96 1.03 0.77
C ASN A 3 19.46 0.71 0.92
N ILE A 4 18.62 1.64 0.46
CA ILE A 4 17.17 1.42 0.38
C ILE A 4 16.94 0.46 -0.79
N GLN A 5 16.44 -0.74 -0.47
CA GLN A 5 16.21 -1.76 -1.49
C GLN A 5 14.86 -1.56 -2.17
N LEU A 6 14.85 -1.64 -3.49
CA LEU A 6 13.61 -1.82 -4.25
C LEU A 6 13.16 -3.27 -4.12
N LEU A 7 11.99 -3.48 -3.54
CA LEU A 7 11.39 -4.80 -3.40
C LEU A 7 10.35 -5.01 -4.51
N LYS A 8 10.47 -6.13 -5.21
CA LYS A 8 9.48 -6.59 -6.17
C LYS A 8 8.75 -7.81 -5.61
N THR A 9 7.43 -7.83 -5.75
CA THR A 9 6.58 -8.94 -5.34
C THR A 9 5.58 -9.23 -6.45
N GLU A 10 5.37 -10.51 -6.75
CA GLU A 10 4.39 -10.99 -7.70
C GLU A 10 3.51 -12.04 -7.02
N ALA A 11 2.22 -11.97 -7.27
CA ALA A 11 1.26 -12.93 -6.74
C ALA A 11 0.04 -13.01 -7.66
N THR A 12 -0.67 -14.14 -7.61
CA THR A 12 -1.98 -14.30 -8.23
C THR A 12 -3.02 -14.52 -7.15
N ILE A 13 -4.11 -13.76 -7.18
CA ILE A 13 -5.21 -13.85 -6.21
C ILE A 13 -6.48 -14.29 -6.94
N PRO A 14 -7.24 -15.30 -6.40
CA PRO A 14 -8.44 -15.83 -7.05
C PRO A 14 -9.66 -14.93 -6.80
N TYR A 15 -9.54 -13.66 -7.09
CA TYR A 15 -10.60 -12.65 -7.00
C TYR A 15 -10.46 -11.64 -8.15
N SER A 16 -11.60 -11.04 -8.53
CA SER A 16 -11.63 -10.06 -9.61
C SER A 16 -10.89 -8.79 -9.24
N ILE A 17 -10.35 -8.12 -10.26
CA ILE A 17 -9.68 -6.83 -10.10
C ILE A 17 -10.62 -5.78 -9.49
N SER A 18 -11.90 -5.80 -9.82
CA SER A 18 -12.90 -4.87 -9.27
C SER A 18 -13.05 -5.00 -7.76
N LEU A 19 -13.02 -6.22 -7.23
CA LEU A 19 -13.03 -6.45 -5.78
C LEU A 19 -11.74 -5.97 -5.13
N LEU A 20 -10.59 -6.32 -5.68
CA LEU A 20 -9.28 -5.92 -5.17
C LEU A 20 -9.13 -4.41 -5.15
N ARG A 21 -9.50 -3.75 -6.26
CA ARG A 21 -9.50 -2.29 -6.36
C ARG A 21 -10.37 -1.65 -5.27
N LYS A 22 -11.60 -2.13 -5.11
CA LYS A 22 -12.51 -1.61 -4.07
C LYS A 22 -11.89 -1.68 -2.68
N ILE A 23 -11.26 -2.80 -2.33
CA ILE A 23 -10.61 -3.01 -1.04
C ILE A 23 -9.39 -2.10 -0.88
N LEU A 24 -8.54 -1.98 -1.90
CA LEU A 24 -7.32 -1.18 -1.87
C LEU A 24 -7.58 0.34 -1.91
N MET A 25 -8.78 0.74 -2.33
CA MET A 25 -9.23 2.15 -2.32
C MET A 25 -9.99 2.53 -1.05
N ASP A 26 -10.48 1.57 -0.30
CA ASP A 26 -11.15 1.81 0.97
C ASP A 26 -10.12 1.98 2.09
N THR A 27 -9.47 3.14 2.09
CA THR A 27 -8.41 3.47 3.06
C THR A 27 -8.82 3.24 4.51
N PRO A 28 -9.99 3.69 5.00
CA PRO A 28 -10.44 3.37 6.35
C PRO A 28 -10.67 1.88 6.58
N GLY A 29 -11.18 1.16 5.57
CA GLY A 29 -11.43 -0.28 5.63
C GLY A 29 -10.14 -1.11 5.65
N MET A 30 -9.01 -0.54 5.24
CA MET A 30 -7.71 -1.22 5.33
C MET A 30 -7.35 -1.57 6.77
N ASP A 31 -7.77 -0.80 7.76
CA ASP A 31 -7.56 -1.09 9.19
C ASP A 31 -8.18 -2.42 9.65
N GLU A 32 -9.15 -2.97 8.90
CA GLU A 32 -9.76 -4.25 9.22
C GLU A 32 -8.87 -5.46 8.91
N TRP A 33 -7.89 -5.30 8.03
CA TRP A 33 -7.04 -6.41 7.57
C TRP A 33 -5.54 -6.12 7.62
N ASP A 34 -5.14 -4.85 7.71
CA ASP A 34 -3.75 -4.45 7.95
C ASP A 34 -3.55 -4.07 9.42
N GLU A 35 -3.42 -5.10 10.27
CA GLU A 35 -3.33 -4.94 11.73
C GLU A 35 -2.10 -4.15 12.20
N THR A 36 -1.09 -4.01 11.35
CA THR A 36 0.17 -3.33 11.71
C THR A 36 0.15 -1.84 11.44
N ASN A 37 -0.80 -1.38 10.64
CA ASN A 37 -0.90 0.01 10.24
C ASN A 37 -2.25 0.60 10.62
N LYS A 38 -2.28 1.94 10.70
CA LYS A 38 -3.50 2.74 10.77
C LYS A 38 -3.53 3.64 9.56
N HIS A 39 -4.68 3.76 8.94
CA HIS A 39 -4.87 4.46 7.69
C HIS A 39 -5.90 5.58 7.86
N GLU A 40 -5.56 6.78 7.41
CA GLU A 40 -6.44 7.94 7.43
C GLU A 40 -6.43 8.63 6.08
N VAL A 41 -7.61 8.99 5.58
CA VAL A 41 -7.74 9.85 4.40
C VAL A 41 -7.68 11.31 4.85
N ILE A 42 -6.63 12.02 4.42
CA ILE A 42 -6.47 13.45 4.67
C ILE A 42 -7.33 14.25 3.67
N GLU A 43 -7.22 13.91 2.39
CA GLU A 43 -7.90 14.64 1.33
C GLU A 43 -8.25 13.73 0.15
N LYS A 44 -9.45 13.91 -0.41
CA LYS A 44 -9.87 13.26 -1.66
C LYS A 44 -10.12 14.33 -2.72
N PHE A 45 -9.61 14.09 -3.92
CA PHE A 45 -9.82 14.97 -5.05
C PHE A 45 -10.90 14.42 -5.97
N PRO A 46 -11.63 15.28 -6.68
CA PRO A 46 -12.49 14.84 -7.76
C PRO A 46 -11.71 14.01 -8.78
N GLU A 47 -12.35 13.02 -9.37
CA GLU A 47 -11.74 12.26 -10.46
C GLU A 47 -11.56 13.18 -11.68
N GLU A 48 -10.35 13.18 -12.21
CA GLU A 48 -9.98 13.98 -13.38
C GLU A 48 -9.21 13.12 -14.39
N GLY A 49 -9.70 13.06 -15.63
CA GLY A 49 -9.07 12.30 -16.70
C GLY A 49 -8.93 10.80 -16.40
N GLY A 50 -9.87 10.20 -15.65
CA GLY A 50 -9.82 8.79 -15.24
C GLY A 50 -8.81 8.51 -14.12
N ILE A 51 -8.28 9.58 -13.48
CA ILE A 51 -7.33 9.47 -12.37
C ILE A 51 -8.05 9.79 -11.06
N ILE A 52 -7.99 8.87 -10.12
CA ILE A 52 -8.40 9.11 -8.75
C ILE A 52 -7.17 9.48 -7.93
N ARG A 53 -7.27 10.57 -7.18
CA ARG A 53 -6.18 11.10 -6.36
C ARG A 53 -6.62 11.23 -4.91
N VAL A 54 -5.80 10.72 -3.99
CA VAL A 54 -6.07 10.76 -2.55
C VAL A 54 -4.79 11.10 -1.81
N ILE A 55 -4.88 11.92 -0.77
CA ILE A 55 -3.80 12.11 0.21
C ILE A 55 -4.15 11.32 1.46
N GLU A 56 -3.22 10.52 1.93
CA GLU A 56 -3.39 9.60 3.03
C GLU A 56 -2.29 9.74 4.06
N TYR A 57 -2.64 9.51 5.31
CA TYR A 57 -1.72 9.31 6.43
C TYR A 57 -1.68 7.84 6.80
N LEU A 58 -0.48 7.32 6.96
CA LEU A 58 -0.22 5.95 7.35
C LEU A 58 0.61 5.95 8.63
N PHE A 59 0.08 5.35 9.71
CA PHE A 59 0.80 5.15 10.96
C PHE A 59 1.19 3.69 11.09
N ILE A 60 2.50 3.42 11.21
CA ILE A 60 3.10 2.09 11.23
C ILE A 60 3.57 1.77 12.64
N LYS A 61 2.97 0.77 13.26
CA LYS A 61 3.38 0.28 14.57
C LYS A 61 4.63 -0.59 14.44
N PHE A 62 5.60 -0.28 15.28
CA PHE A 62 6.81 -1.09 15.44
C PHE A 62 6.79 -1.85 16.76
N PRO A 63 7.53 -2.98 16.86
CA PRO A 63 7.66 -3.72 18.13
C PRO A 63 8.25 -2.87 19.25
N LEU A 64 8.00 -3.29 20.49
CA LEU A 64 8.57 -2.72 21.71
C LEU A 64 10.06 -2.41 21.53
N MET A 65 10.50 -1.24 21.98
CA MET A 65 11.85 -0.66 21.90
C MET A 65 12.20 0.04 20.56
N MET A 66 11.28 0.13 19.61
CA MET A 66 11.45 0.93 18.41
C MET A 66 10.36 1.98 18.33
N ASP A 67 10.74 3.21 17.98
CA ASP A 67 9.75 4.25 17.71
C ASP A 67 8.84 3.84 16.56
N ASN A 68 7.59 4.26 16.61
CA ASN A 68 6.66 4.09 15.49
C ASN A 68 7.08 4.97 14.31
N ARG A 69 6.55 4.66 13.14
CA ARG A 69 6.74 5.46 11.92
C ARG A 69 5.42 6.00 11.45
N ASP A 70 5.51 7.08 10.70
CA ASP A 70 4.38 7.58 9.92
C ASP A 70 4.83 7.95 8.52
N ILE A 71 3.87 7.98 7.59
CA ILE A 71 4.07 8.41 6.22
C ILE A 71 2.85 9.25 5.84
N VAL A 72 3.08 10.39 5.21
CA VAL A 72 2.06 11.12 4.45
C VAL A 72 2.35 10.89 2.99
N GLN A 73 1.35 10.43 2.25
CA GLN A 73 1.52 10.06 0.86
C GLN A 73 0.39 10.56 -0.04
N GLU A 74 0.73 10.87 -1.26
CA GLU A 74 -0.22 10.98 -2.35
C GLU A 74 -0.34 9.62 -3.04
N LYS A 75 -1.57 9.15 -3.19
CA LYS A 75 -1.94 7.96 -3.94
C LYS A 75 -2.69 8.36 -5.20
N LYS A 76 -2.24 7.85 -6.35
CA LYS A 76 -2.92 8.00 -7.64
C LYS A 76 -3.28 6.64 -8.18
N ILE A 77 -4.48 6.57 -8.77
CA ILE A 77 -5.06 5.33 -9.28
C ILE A 77 -5.54 5.57 -10.70
N TRP A 78 -5.12 4.70 -11.60
CA TRP A 78 -5.55 4.67 -13.00
C TRP A 78 -6.19 3.34 -13.28
N GLU A 79 -7.27 3.36 -14.04
CA GLU A 79 -7.89 2.17 -14.59
C GLU A 79 -7.84 2.23 -16.11
N GLU A 80 -7.53 1.11 -16.72
CA GLU A 80 -7.48 0.95 -18.15
C GLU A 80 -8.34 -0.26 -18.55
N TYR A 81 -9.21 -0.03 -19.52
CA TYR A 81 -10.04 -1.05 -20.13
C TYR A 81 -9.66 -1.17 -21.60
N ASN A 82 -9.14 -2.34 -21.98
CA ASN A 82 -8.78 -2.63 -23.37
C ASN A 82 -9.55 -3.87 -23.84
N GLY A 83 -10.71 -3.65 -24.46
CA GLY A 83 -11.66 -4.71 -24.76
C GLY A 83 -12.18 -5.38 -23.48
N ASN A 84 -11.85 -6.66 -23.33
CA ASN A 84 -12.20 -7.44 -22.13
C ASN A 84 -11.10 -7.43 -21.05
N GLU A 85 -9.98 -6.78 -21.31
CA GLU A 85 -8.91 -6.66 -20.33
C GLU A 85 -9.15 -5.47 -19.41
N HIS A 86 -9.07 -5.71 -18.10
CA HIS A 86 -9.13 -4.69 -17.07
C HIS A 86 -7.80 -4.64 -16.34
N ASN A 87 -7.18 -3.48 -16.29
CA ASN A 87 -5.96 -3.22 -15.59
C ASN A 87 -6.14 -2.06 -14.61
N CYS A 88 -5.44 -2.09 -13.49
CA CYS A 88 -5.45 -0.99 -12.53
C CYS A 88 -4.03 -0.74 -12.02
N LEU A 89 -3.58 0.50 -12.08
CA LEU A 89 -2.29 0.93 -11.56
C LEU A 89 -2.51 1.88 -10.38
N ILE A 90 -1.93 1.53 -9.24
CA ILE A 90 -1.93 2.36 -8.02
C ILE A 90 -0.48 2.77 -7.76
N ILE A 91 -0.23 4.06 -7.66
CA ILE A 91 1.10 4.61 -7.34
C ILE A 91 0.98 5.49 -6.12
N SER A 92 1.92 5.33 -5.18
CA SER A 92 2.02 6.17 -3.99
C SER A 92 3.43 6.72 -3.82
N LYS A 93 3.50 7.96 -3.37
CA LYS A 93 4.75 8.68 -3.05
C LYS A 93 4.53 9.59 -1.86
N SER A 94 5.55 9.72 -1.00
CA SER A 94 5.50 10.68 0.12
C SER A 94 5.40 12.11 -0.35
N ILE A 95 4.60 12.88 0.39
CA ILE A 95 4.47 14.33 0.27
C ILE A 95 4.51 14.96 1.67
N GLU A 96 4.69 16.26 1.74
CA GLU A 96 4.43 17.05 2.94
C GLU A 96 2.99 17.54 2.94
N HIS A 97 2.34 17.57 4.11
CA HIS A 97 1.00 18.10 4.26
C HIS A 97 0.87 18.88 5.57
N GLN A 98 0.28 20.09 5.50
CA GLN A 98 0.23 21.01 6.65
C GLN A 98 -0.53 20.48 7.86
N SER A 99 -1.59 19.70 7.64
CA SER A 99 -2.40 19.12 8.73
C SER A 99 -1.70 17.97 9.45
N HIS A 100 -0.63 17.39 8.85
CA HIS A 100 0.10 16.24 9.40
C HIS A 100 1.61 16.53 9.46
N PRO A 101 2.03 17.53 10.25
CA PRO A 101 3.45 17.80 10.44
C PRO A 101 4.13 16.64 11.19
N PRO A 102 5.46 16.51 11.11
CA PRO A 102 6.21 15.52 11.87
C PRO A 102 5.91 15.61 13.38
N GLN A 103 5.69 14.47 14.03
CA GLN A 103 5.30 14.36 15.42
C GLN A 103 6.47 13.95 16.32
N LYS A 104 6.46 14.39 17.60
CA LYS A 104 7.42 13.90 18.60
C LYS A 104 7.21 12.40 18.84
N LYS A 105 8.28 11.63 18.94
CA LYS A 105 8.29 10.17 19.18
C LYS A 105 7.72 9.32 18.05
N VAL A 106 7.51 9.91 16.88
CA VAL A 106 7.17 9.19 15.65
C VAL A 106 8.18 9.59 14.57
N ILE A 107 8.81 8.62 13.94
CA ILE A 107 9.79 8.88 12.90
C ILE A 107 9.04 8.98 11.57
N ARG A 108 9.12 10.14 10.90
CA ARG A 108 8.59 10.33 9.56
C ARG A 108 9.41 9.49 8.59
N GLY A 109 8.81 8.41 8.10
CA GLY A 109 9.33 7.61 7.00
C GLY A 109 9.13 8.32 5.66
N GLU A 110 9.74 7.80 4.63
CA GLU A 110 9.63 8.31 3.28
C GLU A 110 9.31 7.16 2.32
N MET A 111 8.14 7.21 1.70
CA MET A 111 7.81 6.36 0.56
C MET A 111 8.35 7.02 -0.69
N ILE A 112 9.49 6.55 -1.15
CA ILE A 112 10.14 7.06 -2.37
C ILE A 112 9.28 6.70 -3.58
N LEU A 113 8.81 5.46 -3.61
CA LEU A 113 7.86 4.95 -4.60
C LEU A 113 7.21 3.67 -4.09
N SER A 114 5.89 3.59 -4.17
CA SER A 114 5.16 2.33 -4.12
C SER A 114 4.28 2.21 -5.35
N GLY A 115 4.28 1.04 -5.99
CA GLY A 115 3.43 0.75 -7.14
C GLY A 115 2.75 -0.60 -6.96
N ILE A 116 1.45 -0.66 -7.26
CA ILE A 116 0.68 -1.90 -7.35
C ILE A 116 0.03 -1.89 -8.73
N TYR A 117 0.38 -2.87 -9.55
CA TYR A 117 -0.27 -3.10 -10.83
C TYR A 117 -1.10 -4.38 -10.74
N LEU A 118 -2.38 -4.24 -11.01
CA LEU A 118 -3.36 -5.32 -11.05
C LEU A 118 -3.69 -5.61 -12.50
N LYS A 119 -3.59 -6.87 -12.89
CA LYS A 119 -3.94 -7.34 -14.23
C LYS A 119 -4.88 -8.54 -14.13
N GLU A 120 -6.05 -8.46 -14.73
CA GLU A 120 -6.94 -9.62 -14.84
C GLU A 120 -6.35 -10.62 -15.84
N ASN A 121 -6.01 -11.83 -15.37
CA ASN A 121 -5.48 -12.89 -16.25
C ASN A 121 -6.56 -13.84 -16.76
N LYS A 122 -7.65 -14.00 -16.01
CA LYS A 122 -8.91 -14.67 -16.37
C LYS A 122 -10.03 -14.15 -15.49
N ILE A 123 -11.25 -14.41 -15.89
CA ILE A 123 -12.44 -13.98 -15.14
C ILE A 123 -12.33 -14.44 -13.68
N GLY A 124 -12.38 -13.48 -12.77
CA GLY A 124 -12.32 -13.72 -11.32
C GLY A 124 -10.92 -14.05 -10.77
N GLN A 125 -9.84 -13.81 -11.54
CA GLN A 125 -8.48 -14.00 -11.08
C GLN A 125 -7.60 -12.82 -11.50
N THR A 126 -6.82 -12.29 -10.57
CA THR A 126 -5.96 -11.11 -10.79
C THR A 126 -4.52 -11.42 -10.45
N ASP A 127 -3.62 -11.08 -11.36
CA ASP A 127 -2.19 -11.00 -11.11
C ASP A 127 -1.86 -9.65 -10.50
N ILE A 128 -1.06 -9.68 -9.43
CA ILE A 128 -0.60 -8.51 -8.68
C ILE A 128 0.92 -8.39 -8.85
N TYR A 129 1.35 -7.24 -9.31
CA TYR A 129 2.76 -6.86 -9.37
C TYR A 129 2.96 -5.65 -8.46
N MET A 130 3.84 -5.81 -7.47
CA MET A 130 4.12 -4.75 -6.50
C MET A 130 5.60 -4.36 -6.55
N ILE A 131 5.85 -3.08 -6.47
CA ILE A 131 7.16 -2.51 -6.20
C ILE A 131 7.08 -1.61 -4.98
N ASN A 132 8.06 -1.71 -4.08
CA ASN A 132 8.12 -0.87 -2.90
C ASN A 132 9.55 -0.38 -2.67
N ASN A 133 9.69 0.93 -2.52
CA ASN A 133 10.93 1.60 -2.15
C ASN A 133 10.59 2.60 -1.04
N VAL A 134 10.81 2.18 0.21
CA VAL A 134 10.41 2.92 1.41
C VAL A 134 11.59 3.06 2.35
N ASP A 135 11.93 4.28 2.75
CA ASP A 135 12.89 4.56 3.82
C ASP A 135 12.16 4.76 5.15
N LEU A 136 12.15 3.75 5.98
CA LEU A 136 11.61 3.81 7.35
C LEU A 136 12.62 4.39 8.36
N LYS A 137 13.77 4.88 7.91
CA LYS A 137 14.83 5.50 8.73
C LYS A 137 15.24 4.62 9.92
N ILE A 138 15.37 3.30 9.66
CA ILE A 138 15.80 2.33 10.65
C ILE A 138 17.33 2.38 10.73
N LYS A 139 17.85 2.79 11.89
CA LYS A 139 19.29 2.97 12.12
C LYS A 139 20.03 1.71 12.56
N THR A 140 19.32 0.65 12.93
CA THR A 140 19.88 -0.58 13.48
C THR A 140 19.78 -1.74 12.51
N GLY A 141 20.92 -2.42 12.31
CA GLY A 141 21.06 -3.74 11.71
C GLY A 141 20.42 -3.95 10.32
N ALA A 142 21.22 -3.86 9.28
CA ALA A 142 20.77 -4.13 7.91
C ALA A 142 20.01 -5.47 7.78
N ASP A 143 20.39 -6.48 8.56
CA ASP A 143 19.75 -7.80 8.57
C ASP A 143 18.31 -7.78 9.07
N LEU A 144 18.02 -6.98 10.12
CA LEU A 144 16.64 -6.85 10.63
C LEU A 144 15.76 -6.12 9.63
N VAL A 145 16.28 -5.05 9.03
CA VAL A 145 15.57 -4.28 7.98
C VAL A 145 15.24 -5.20 6.80
N ASN A 146 16.21 -5.95 6.34
CA ASN A 146 16.04 -6.88 5.21
C ASN A 146 15.04 -8.00 5.53
N LYS A 147 15.05 -8.50 6.77
CA LYS A 147 14.11 -9.54 7.22
C LYS A 147 12.67 -9.04 7.27
N VAL A 148 12.45 -7.84 7.81
CA VAL A 148 11.14 -7.19 7.87
C VAL A 148 10.68 -6.83 6.44
N ALA A 149 11.54 -6.23 5.65
CA ALA A 149 11.24 -5.83 4.28
C ALA A 149 10.78 -7.00 3.39
N LYS A 150 11.42 -8.16 3.50
CA LYS A 150 11.05 -9.37 2.75
C LYS A 150 9.74 -10.02 3.23
N LYS A 151 9.40 -9.86 4.51
CA LYS A 151 8.21 -10.48 5.12
C LYS A 151 6.93 -9.70 4.83
N LYS A 152 7.00 -8.38 4.89
CA LYS A 152 5.84 -7.49 4.77
C LYS A 152 5.02 -7.64 3.47
N PRO A 153 5.62 -7.72 2.27
CA PRO A 153 4.84 -7.91 1.05
C PRO A 153 4.07 -9.24 1.02
N LYS A 154 4.67 -10.30 1.58
CA LYS A 154 3.99 -11.59 1.69
C LYS A 154 2.81 -11.54 2.65
N GLU A 155 3.00 -10.93 3.84
CA GLU A 155 1.92 -10.71 4.81
C GLU A 155 0.78 -9.87 4.20
N PHE A 156 1.12 -8.84 3.44
CA PHE A 156 0.13 -8.01 2.74
C PHE A 156 -0.74 -8.86 1.80
N ILE A 157 -0.15 -9.67 0.92
CA ILE A 157 -0.88 -10.55 -0.01
C ILE A 157 -1.73 -11.57 0.74
N GLU A 158 -1.21 -12.20 1.81
CA GLU A 158 -1.94 -13.16 2.62
C GLU A 158 -3.14 -12.52 3.31
N ASN A 159 -2.97 -11.35 3.92
CA ASN A 159 -4.03 -10.62 4.61
C ASN A 159 -5.11 -10.12 3.64
N LEU A 160 -4.69 -9.55 2.51
CA LEU A 160 -5.59 -9.14 1.44
C LEU A 160 -6.44 -10.33 0.94
N THR A 161 -5.81 -11.47 0.69
CA THR A 161 -6.50 -12.69 0.24
C THR A 161 -7.52 -13.19 1.27
N LYS A 162 -7.15 -13.20 2.55
CA LYS A 162 -8.06 -13.57 3.66
C LYS A 162 -9.25 -12.62 3.75
N PHE A 163 -9.00 -11.32 3.61
CA PHE A 163 -10.06 -10.31 3.65
C PHE A 163 -11.01 -10.42 2.46
N CYS A 164 -10.48 -10.62 1.24
CA CYS A 164 -11.29 -10.91 0.07
C CYS A 164 -12.24 -12.10 0.29
N LYS A 165 -11.75 -13.18 0.89
CA LYS A 165 -12.57 -14.35 1.23
C LYS A 165 -13.70 -14.01 2.20
N LYS A 166 -13.47 -13.11 3.16
CA LYS A 166 -14.49 -12.61 4.10
C LYS A 166 -15.55 -11.76 3.37
N CYS A 167 -15.11 -10.88 2.46
CA CYS A 167 -16.01 -10.01 1.70
C CYS A 167 -16.85 -10.77 0.65
N TYR A 168 -16.29 -11.83 0.04
CA TYR A 168 -16.95 -12.60 -1.00
C TYR A 168 -18.06 -13.51 -0.47
N LYS A 169 -18.05 -13.81 0.84
CA LYS A 169 -19.08 -14.66 1.49
C LYS A 169 -20.31 -13.88 1.98
N LYS A 170 -20.29 -12.55 1.85
CA LYS A 170 -21.41 -11.65 2.17
C LYS A 170 -22.15 -11.26 0.90
#